data_d743980528d72d239d1fde850dcb9648
#
_entry.id   d743980528d72d239d1fde850dcb9648
#
_cell.length_a   1.000
_cell.length_b   1.000
_cell.length_c   1.000
_cell.angle_alpha   90.00
_cell.angle_beta   90.00
_cell.angle_gamma   90.00
#
_symmetry.space_group_name_H-M   'P 1'
#
loop_
_entity.id
_entity.type
_entity.pdbx_description
1 polymer ?
#
loop_
_entity_poly.entity_id
_entity_poly.type
_entity_poly.pdbx_seq_one_letter_code
_entity_poly.pdbx_strand_id
1 'polypeptide(L)'
;MKRVLALIFMMVLAVSFSSCADSSQDVEVVPRLNEDVQTDEASLMPDTEKETEEQSMTEHYTTNTKIEDVINDPVFGDYGRLIFPVDSGYYGGSTLGNLSLTWYNYIDSDKTVEICNYMRNQAENGDTIFYDIYTEEEKAADPAKKDTGLFFFKGNPGTKFAIVNAGGGFAYVGAMHDSFPHALELSKMGYNAFALIYRPGAQTACEDLSRAIAFISRHTDELQVD
;
A
#
# COMPACT_ATOMS: atom_id res chain seq x y z
N MET A 1 35.09 -28.28 42.57
CA MET A 1 35.41 -28.23 41.17
C MET A 1 34.50 -29.25 40.44
N LYS A 2 33.37 -28.80 39.88
CA LYS A 2 32.49 -29.62 39.05
C LYS A 2 32.33 -28.93 37.73
N ARG A 3 32.85 -29.52 36.65
CA ARG A 3 32.73 -29.05 35.28
C ARG A 3 31.35 -29.44 34.76
N VAL A 4 30.54 -28.46 34.37
CA VAL A 4 29.28 -28.69 33.67
C VAL A 4 29.59 -28.60 32.17
N LEU A 5 29.39 -29.72 31.50
CA LEU A 5 29.54 -29.87 30.05
C LEU A 5 28.20 -29.46 29.41
N ALA A 6 28.19 -28.34 28.66
CA ALA A 6 27.05 -27.94 27.90
C ALA A 6 27.07 -28.64 26.53
N LEU A 7 26.12 -29.53 26.30
CA LEU A 7 25.85 -30.12 24.99
C LEU A 7 25.03 -29.16 24.15
N ILE A 8 25.61 -28.66 23.09
CA ILE A 8 24.90 -27.90 22.05
C ILE A 8 24.28 -28.90 21.11
N PHE A 9 22.94 -28.99 21.09
CA PHE A 9 22.18 -29.81 20.16
C PHE A 9 21.96 -28.98 18.88
N MET A 10 22.73 -29.30 17.84
CA MET A 10 22.61 -28.72 16.52
C MET A 10 21.55 -29.51 15.75
N MET A 11 20.33 -29.00 15.64
CA MET A 11 19.25 -29.60 14.87
C MET A 11 19.39 -29.15 13.41
N VAL A 12 19.93 -30.01 12.57
CA VAL A 12 19.97 -29.83 11.12
C VAL A 12 18.62 -30.24 10.56
N LEU A 13 17.82 -29.29 10.11
CA LEU A 13 16.60 -29.55 9.37
C LEU A 13 16.96 -29.84 7.91
N ALA A 14 16.94 -31.12 7.52
CA ALA A 14 17.03 -31.53 6.12
C ALA A 14 15.67 -31.31 5.44
N VAL A 15 15.57 -30.33 4.55
CA VAL A 15 14.43 -30.15 3.67
C VAL A 15 14.62 -31.07 2.45
N SER A 16 13.86 -32.14 2.40
CA SER A 16 13.81 -33.05 1.25
C SER A 16 12.97 -32.42 0.14
N PHE A 17 13.59 -32.00 -0.94
CA PHE A 17 12.89 -31.68 -2.18
C PHE A 17 12.44 -32.98 -2.84
N SER A 18 11.13 -33.25 -2.80
CA SER A 18 10.53 -34.29 -3.63
C SER A 18 10.30 -33.72 -5.02
N SER A 19 11.07 -34.22 -5.97
CA SER A 19 10.89 -33.98 -7.39
C SER A 19 9.66 -34.76 -7.85
N CYS A 20 8.58 -34.08 -8.22
CA CYS A 20 7.51 -34.68 -9.01
C CYS A 20 7.86 -34.56 -10.48
N ALA A 21 8.03 -35.71 -11.09
CA ALA A 21 8.24 -35.86 -12.52
C ALA A 21 6.92 -35.59 -13.28
N ASP A 22 7.09 -34.86 -14.34
CA ASP A 22 6.48 -34.95 -15.69
C ASP A 22 5.15 -35.70 -15.81
N SER A 23 4.09 -34.97 -16.14
CA SER A 23 2.98 -35.47 -16.94
C SER A 23 2.63 -34.43 -17.99
N SER A 24 3.19 -34.66 -19.19
CA SER A 24 2.76 -34.04 -20.43
C SER A 24 1.26 -34.32 -20.65
N GLN A 25 0.44 -33.28 -20.56
CA GLN A 25 -0.91 -33.31 -21.12
C GLN A 25 -0.94 -32.40 -22.33
N ASP A 26 -1.32 -33.02 -23.45
CA ASP A 26 -1.50 -32.41 -24.77
C ASP A 26 -2.49 -31.27 -24.70
N VAL A 27 -2.05 -30.09 -25.12
CA VAL A 27 -2.91 -28.92 -25.35
C VAL A 27 -3.53 -29.10 -26.75
N GLU A 28 -4.80 -29.42 -26.78
CA GLU A 28 -5.61 -29.49 -27.97
C GLU A 28 -5.75 -28.10 -28.60
N VAL A 29 -5.21 -27.95 -29.80
CA VAL A 29 -5.26 -26.70 -30.57
C VAL A 29 -6.65 -26.59 -31.18
N VAL A 30 -7.45 -25.64 -30.71
CA VAL A 30 -8.75 -25.31 -31.31
C VAL A 30 -8.53 -24.53 -32.63
N PRO A 31 -9.13 -24.90 -33.74
CA PRO A 31 -8.95 -24.21 -35.04
C PRO A 31 -9.61 -22.83 -35.03
N ARG A 32 -8.92 -21.87 -35.63
CA ARG A 32 -9.48 -20.54 -35.94
C ARG A 32 -10.57 -20.70 -37.00
N LEU A 33 -11.77 -20.29 -36.68
CA LEU A 33 -12.80 -20.01 -37.65
C LEU A 33 -12.62 -18.59 -38.18
N ASN A 34 -12.26 -18.50 -39.45
CA ASN A 34 -12.46 -17.31 -40.25
C ASN A 34 -13.93 -17.30 -40.66
N GLU A 35 -14.65 -16.28 -40.27
CA GLU A 35 -15.89 -15.92 -40.96
C GLU A 35 -15.88 -14.43 -41.29
N ASP A 36 -15.94 -14.17 -42.57
CA ASP A 36 -16.28 -12.90 -43.22
C ASP A 36 -17.63 -12.43 -42.71
N VAL A 37 -17.71 -11.22 -42.17
CA VAL A 37 -18.98 -10.54 -41.97
C VAL A 37 -18.94 -9.18 -42.65
N GLN A 38 -19.82 -9.09 -43.57
CA GLN A 38 -20.28 -7.98 -44.38
C GLN A 38 -20.54 -6.71 -43.56
N THR A 39 -20.10 -5.61 -44.13
CA THR A 39 -20.50 -4.24 -43.82
C THR A 39 -22.00 -4.02 -43.99
N ASP A 40 -22.65 -3.54 -42.91
CA ASP A 40 -23.89 -2.77 -43.03
C ASP A 40 -23.76 -1.44 -42.32
N GLU A 41 -24.12 -0.42 -43.04
CA GLU A 41 -24.08 0.99 -42.65
C GLU A 41 -25.15 1.37 -41.63
N ALA A 42 -24.77 2.41 -40.86
CA ALA A 42 -25.64 3.44 -40.30
C ALA A 42 -26.38 3.13 -38.99
N SER A 43 -25.84 3.67 -37.88
CA SER A 43 -26.66 4.51 -37.01
C SER A 43 -25.75 5.44 -36.21
N LEU A 44 -25.77 6.72 -36.54
CA LEU A 44 -25.21 7.84 -35.76
C LEU A 44 -25.94 7.89 -34.42
N MET A 45 -25.24 7.54 -33.37
CA MET A 45 -25.55 7.97 -32.00
C MET A 45 -24.57 9.05 -31.59
N PRO A 46 -24.99 10.12 -30.93
CA PRO A 46 -24.08 11.21 -30.54
C PRO A 46 -23.12 10.71 -29.45
N ASP A 47 -21.85 10.90 -29.71
CA ASP A 47 -20.79 10.81 -28.72
C ASP A 47 -21.11 11.75 -27.55
N THR A 48 -21.59 11.16 -26.47
CA THR A 48 -21.56 11.84 -25.18
C THR A 48 -20.11 11.70 -24.70
N GLU A 49 -19.29 12.67 -25.06
CA GLU A 49 -18.02 12.91 -24.40
C GLU A 49 -18.33 13.05 -22.90
N LYS A 50 -18.07 11.97 -22.14
CA LYS A 50 -17.86 12.08 -20.71
C LYS A 50 -16.54 12.84 -20.58
N GLU A 51 -16.63 14.14 -20.42
CA GLU A 51 -15.57 14.93 -19.81
C GLU A 51 -15.31 14.27 -18.43
N THR A 52 -14.30 13.45 -18.38
CA THR A 52 -13.65 13.09 -17.13
C THR A 52 -13.02 14.40 -16.67
N GLU A 53 -13.62 15.07 -15.69
CA GLU A 53 -12.97 16.15 -14.97
C GLU A 53 -11.70 15.57 -14.35
N GLU A 54 -10.59 15.68 -15.07
CA GLU A 54 -9.26 15.55 -14.48
C GLU A 54 -9.16 16.70 -13.47
N GLN A 55 -9.40 16.38 -12.19
CA GLN A 55 -9.11 17.32 -11.12
C GLN A 55 -7.62 17.64 -11.22
N SER A 56 -7.33 18.85 -11.69
CA SER A 56 -5.97 19.38 -11.73
C SER A 56 -5.41 19.38 -10.32
N MET A 57 -4.59 18.37 -10.00
CA MET A 57 -3.90 18.33 -8.72
C MET A 57 -2.94 19.49 -8.61
N THR A 58 -3.07 20.27 -7.55
CA THR A 58 -2.12 21.34 -7.26
C THR A 58 -0.80 20.71 -6.82
N GLU A 59 0.29 21.08 -7.48
CA GLU A 59 1.63 20.65 -7.06
C GLU A 59 2.09 21.51 -5.88
N HIS A 60 2.17 20.90 -4.71
CA HIS A 60 2.69 21.52 -3.49
C HIS A 60 4.13 21.09 -3.21
N TYR A 61 4.45 19.84 -3.52
CA TYR A 61 5.75 19.23 -3.28
C TYR A 61 6.45 18.94 -4.60
N THR A 62 7.78 19.01 -4.56
CA THR A 62 8.68 18.70 -5.68
C THR A 62 9.75 17.71 -5.22
N THR A 63 10.59 17.24 -6.14
CA THR A 63 11.74 16.39 -5.82
C THR A 63 12.71 17.05 -4.82
N ASN A 64 12.73 18.39 -4.73
CA ASN A 64 13.57 19.14 -3.80
C ASN A 64 12.93 19.32 -2.40
N THR A 65 11.65 18.98 -2.26
CA THR A 65 10.96 19.10 -0.97
C THR A 65 11.58 18.14 0.03
N LYS A 66 11.86 18.64 1.24
CA LYS A 66 12.41 17.80 2.30
C LYS A 66 11.34 16.84 2.84
N ILE A 67 11.76 15.64 3.20
CA ILE A 67 10.91 14.65 3.88
C ILE A 67 10.35 15.25 5.18
N GLU A 68 11.18 16.00 5.92
CA GLU A 68 10.77 16.67 7.15
C GLU A 68 9.63 17.67 6.93
N ASP A 69 9.64 18.42 5.80
CA ASP A 69 8.60 19.38 5.46
C ASP A 69 7.26 18.68 5.19
N VAL A 70 7.29 17.49 4.57
CA VAL A 70 6.08 16.68 4.37
C VAL A 70 5.55 16.13 5.68
N ILE A 71 6.42 15.55 6.51
CA ILE A 71 6.05 14.95 7.81
C ILE A 71 5.41 16.00 8.74
N ASN A 72 5.93 17.22 8.73
CA ASN A 72 5.47 18.30 9.59
C ASN A 72 4.43 19.22 8.93
N ASP A 73 3.93 18.90 7.74
CA ASP A 73 2.88 19.70 7.12
C ASP A 73 1.60 19.62 7.99
N PRO A 74 1.09 20.77 8.44
CA PRO A 74 -0.08 20.82 9.32
C PRO A 74 -1.31 20.12 8.77
N VAL A 75 -1.43 19.96 7.45
CA VAL A 75 -2.55 19.28 6.81
C VAL A 75 -2.66 17.82 7.22
N PHE A 76 -1.55 17.18 7.59
CA PHE A 76 -1.48 15.78 8.00
C PHE A 76 -1.62 15.57 9.52
N GLY A 77 -1.57 16.63 10.32
CA GLY A 77 -1.65 16.49 11.77
C GLY A 77 -0.64 15.46 12.30
N ASP A 78 -1.06 14.67 13.29
CA ASP A 78 -0.16 13.71 13.97
C ASP A 78 0.22 12.47 13.11
N TYR A 79 -0.50 12.20 12.02
CA TYR A 79 -0.21 11.04 11.17
C TYR A 79 0.80 11.32 10.04
N GLY A 80 1.20 12.59 9.83
CA GLY A 80 2.24 12.93 8.85
C GLY A 80 3.52 12.11 9.01
N ARG A 81 3.92 11.82 10.25
CA ARG A 81 5.07 10.97 10.57
C ARG A 81 4.95 9.53 10.04
N LEU A 82 3.72 9.04 9.81
CA LEU A 82 3.45 7.69 9.30
C LEU A 82 3.48 7.60 7.77
N ILE A 83 3.62 8.72 7.06
CA ILE A 83 3.83 8.73 5.61
C ILE A 83 5.20 8.10 5.27
N PHE A 84 6.19 8.28 6.14
CA PHE A 84 7.51 7.66 6.02
C PHE A 84 7.81 6.81 7.27
N PRO A 85 7.10 5.68 7.48
CA PRO A 85 7.10 4.93 8.74
C PRO A 85 8.34 4.03 8.87
N VAL A 86 9.49 4.60 8.74
CA VAL A 86 10.78 3.89 8.79
C VAL A 86 11.71 4.62 9.73
N ASP A 87 12.35 3.87 10.61
CA ASP A 87 13.43 4.40 11.42
C ASP A 87 14.55 4.96 10.56
N SER A 88 15.15 6.06 11.00
CA SER A 88 16.22 6.78 10.32
C SER A 88 17.41 5.91 9.87
N GLY A 89 17.54 4.69 10.39
CA GLY A 89 18.56 3.72 9.98
C GLY A 89 18.31 3.03 8.64
N TYR A 90 17.09 3.06 8.14
CA TYR A 90 16.70 2.37 6.90
C TYR A 90 16.57 3.30 5.70
N TYR A 91 16.08 4.52 5.89
CA TYR A 91 16.03 5.52 4.85
C TYR A 91 17.31 6.33 4.78
N GLY A 92 17.84 6.47 3.56
CA GLY A 92 18.81 7.50 3.19
C GLY A 92 18.13 8.64 2.44
N GLY A 93 18.84 9.73 2.30
CA GLY A 93 18.34 10.95 1.66
C GLY A 93 17.55 11.83 2.60
N SER A 94 17.27 13.04 2.14
CA SER A 94 16.57 14.07 2.93
C SER A 94 15.46 14.77 2.16
N THR A 95 15.34 14.49 0.87
CA THR A 95 14.31 15.06 -0.02
C THR A 95 13.54 13.95 -0.72
N LEU A 96 12.36 14.28 -1.25
CA LEU A 96 11.55 13.33 -2.00
C LEU A 96 12.28 12.79 -3.23
N GLY A 97 13.18 13.58 -3.82
CA GLY A 97 13.93 13.21 -5.01
C GLY A 97 15.16 12.33 -4.77
N ASN A 98 15.65 12.25 -3.52
CA ASN A 98 16.82 11.44 -3.18
C ASN A 98 16.56 10.39 -2.11
N LEU A 99 15.29 10.08 -1.88
CA LEU A 99 14.89 9.02 -0.95
C LEU A 99 15.52 7.69 -1.40
N SER A 100 16.12 6.98 -0.48
CA SER A 100 16.72 5.66 -0.71
C SER A 100 16.54 4.76 0.50
N LEU A 101 16.67 3.46 0.31
CA LEU A 101 16.70 2.48 1.38
C LEU A 101 18.05 1.79 1.41
N THR A 102 18.49 1.35 2.57
CA THR A 102 19.75 0.63 2.75
C THR A 102 19.89 -0.57 1.80
N TRP A 103 18.77 -1.24 1.51
CA TRP A 103 18.71 -2.44 0.66
C TRP A 103 18.19 -2.18 -0.75
N TYR A 104 17.65 -0.98 -1.02
CA TYR A 104 17.01 -0.58 -2.25
C TYR A 104 17.63 0.74 -2.74
N ASN A 105 18.33 0.68 -3.83
CA ASN A 105 18.99 1.85 -4.40
C ASN A 105 18.07 2.71 -5.26
N TYR A 106 16.88 2.21 -5.59
CA TYR A 106 15.97 2.92 -6.48
C TYR A 106 14.59 3.04 -5.84
N ILE A 107 14.23 4.27 -5.58
CA ILE A 107 12.85 4.67 -5.28
C ILE A 107 12.49 5.70 -6.32
N ASP A 108 11.36 5.51 -7.00
CA ASP A 108 10.89 6.42 -8.04
C ASP A 108 10.53 7.78 -7.42
N SER A 109 11.33 8.79 -7.73
CA SER A 109 11.18 10.13 -7.16
C SER A 109 9.91 10.82 -7.63
N ASP A 110 9.52 10.63 -8.90
CA ASP A 110 8.33 11.26 -9.47
C ASP A 110 7.07 10.63 -8.84
N LYS A 111 7.09 9.30 -8.67
CA LYS A 111 6.02 8.59 -7.96
C LYS A 111 5.94 9.00 -6.48
N THR A 112 7.07 9.20 -5.81
CA THR A 112 7.11 9.69 -4.42
C THR A 112 6.46 11.07 -4.31
N VAL A 113 6.79 11.99 -5.21
CA VAL A 113 6.19 13.33 -5.28
C VAL A 113 4.69 13.25 -5.59
N GLU A 114 4.30 12.42 -6.56
CA GLU A 114 2.89 12.21 -6.92
C GLU A 114 2.06 11.74 -5.72
N ILE A 115 2.56 10.75 -4.97
CA ILE A 115 1.88 10.22 -3.78
C ILE A 115 1.71 11.30 -2.71
N CYS A 116 2.77 12.04 -2.40
CA CYS A 116 2.72 13.11 -1.41
C CYS A 116 1.74 14.23 -1.80
N ASN A 117 1.76 14.64 -3.07
CA ASN A 117 0.81 15.63 -3.60
C ASN A 117 -0.63 15.11 -3.60
N TYR A 118 -0.86 13.85 -3.98
CA TYR A 118 -2.17 13.22 -3.90
C TYR A 118 -2.73 13.28 -2.47
N MET A 119 -1.97 12.80 -1.50
CA MET A 119 -2.40 12.81 -0.08
C MET A 119 -2.71 14.22 0.40
N ARG A 120 -1.84 15.18 0.08
CA ARG A 120 -2.01 16.57 0.49
C ARG A 120 -3.26 17.20 -0.12
N ASN A 121 -3.48 17.00 -1.40
CA ASN A 121 -4.66 17.51 -2.09
C ASN A 121 -5.96 16.92 -1.51
N GLN A 122 -6.00 15.61 -1.24
CA GLN A 122 -7.17 14.99 -0.61
C GLN A 122 -7.43 15.56 0.79
N ALA A 123 -6.39 15.70 1.61
CA ALA A 123 -6.52 16.26 2.95
C ALA A 123 -6.98 17.74 2.92
N GLU A 124 -6.47 18.57 2.00
CA GLU A 124 -6.90 19.96 1.80
C GLU A 124 -8.36 20.06 1.35
N ASN A 125 -8.82 19.10 0.56
CA ASN A 125 -10.23 19.01 0.14
C ASN A 125 -11.16 18.56 1.27
N GLY A 126 -10.61 18.21 2.45
CA GLY A 126 -11.36 17.75 3.61
C GLY A 126 -11.68 16.25 3.59
N ASP A 127 -11.07 15.48 2.67
CA ASP A 127 -11.18 14.03 2.67
C ASP A 127 -10.37 13.43 3.82
N THR A 128 -10.91 12.41 4.46
CA THR A 128 -10.18 11.63 5.45
C THR A 128 -9.25 10.66 4.73
N ILE A 129 -7.94 10.89 4.84
CA ILE A 129 -6.92 10.05 4.19
C ILE A 129 -6.22 9.09 5.14
N PHE A 130 -6.49 9.19 6.44
CA PHE A 130 -5.92 8.30 7.46
C PHE A 130 -6.96 7.91 8.50
N TYR A 131 -7.00 6.64 8.83
CA TYR A 131 -7.89 6.07 9.85
C TYR A 131 -7.11 5.39 10.94
N ASP A 132 -7.31 5.82 12.17
CA ASP A 132 -6.91 5.08 13.36
C ASP A 132 -7.71 3.79 13.47
N ILE A 133 -7.03 2.67 13.68
CA ILE A 133 -7.68 1.36 13.84
C ILE A 133 -7.77 0.92 15.31
N TYR A 134 -7.16 1.66 16.21
CA TYR A 134 -7.19 1.44 17.66
C TYR A 134 -7.80 2.62 18.40
N THR A 135 -8.50 2.33 19.50
CA THR A 135 -9.10 3.36 20.36
C THR A 135 -8.04 4.06 21.23
N GLU A 136 -8.40 5.20 21.80
CA GLU A 136 -7.49 5.93 22.70
C GLU A 136 -7.15 5.13 23.95
N GLU A 137 -8.09 4.31 24.48
CA GLU A 137 -7.81 3.41 25.59
C GLU A 137 -6.81 2.32 25.21
N GLU A 138 -6.94 1.76 24.00
CA GLU A 138 -6.00 0.76 23.49
C GLU A 138 -4.61 1.35 23.28
N LYS A 139 -4.50 2.58 22.78
CA LYS A 139 -3.24 3.31 22.61
C LYS A 139 -2.64 3.74 23.95
N ALA A 140 -3.45 4.04 24.94
CA ALA A 140 -2.97 4.35 26.30
C ALA A 140 -2.41 3.11 26.99
N ALA A 141 -3.01 1.94 26.77
CA ALA A 141 -2.55 0.66 27.31
C ALA A 141 -1.30 0.13 26.58
N ASP A 142 -1.18 0.40 25.28
CA ASP A 142 -0.05 0.02 24.44
C ASP A 142 0.32 1.18 23.51
N PRO A 143 1.28 2.03 23.91
CA PRO A 143 1.64 3.21 23.12
C PRO A 143 2.14 2.93 21.70
N ALA A 144 2.66 1.72 21.42
CA ALA A 144 3.09 1.34 20.08
C ALA A 144 1.92 1.30 19.07
N LYS A 145 0.68 1.19 19.56
CA LYS A 145 -0.53 1.27 18.72
C LYS A 145 -0.77 2.66 18.10
N LYS A 146 -0.04 3.67 18.52
CA LYS A 146 -0.03 5.00 17.88
C LYS A 146 0.71 5.00 16.53
N ASP A 147 1.53 3.97 16.29
CA ASP A 147 2.37 3.85 15.12
C ASP A 147 1.77 2.91 14.06
N THR A 148 0.45 2.80 14.04
CA THR A 148 -0.30 1.99 13.08
C THR A 148 -1.59 2.67 12.65
N GLY A 149 -2.10 2.31 11.47
CA GLY A 149 -3.33 2.83 10.91
C GLY A 149 -3.42 2.58 9.42
N LEU A 150 -4.47 3.08 8.80
CA LEU A 150 -4.78 2.88 7.40
C LEU A 150 -4.71 4.20 6.64
N PHE A 151 -3.81 4.33 5.69
CA PHE A 151 -3.93 5.37 4.67
C PHE A 151 -4.93 4.94 3.62
N PHE A 152 -5.87 5.82 3.30
CA PHE A 152 -6.95 5.57 2.35
C PHE A 152 -6.70 6.28 1.02
N PHE A 153 -6.62 5.50 -0.04
CA PHE A 153 -6.57 5.94 -1.43
C PHE A 153 -7.94 5.67 -2.03
N LYS A 154 -8.74 6.73 -2.13
CA LYS A 154 -10.15 6.65 -2.49
C LYS A 154 -10.32 6.36 -3.97
N GLY A 155 -11.14 5.35 -4.27
CA GLY A 155 -11.62 5.04 -5.61
C GLY A 155 -13.05 5.53 -5.83
N ASN A 156 -13.83 4.80 -6.63
CA ASN A 156 -15.24 5.10 -6.83
C ASN A 156 -16.08 4.62 -5.64
N PRO A 157 -17.08 5.38 -5.21
CA PRO A 157 -17.97 4.95 -4.13
C PRO A 157 -18.65 3.61 -4.42
N GLY A 158 -18.76 2.76 -3.40
CA GLY A 158 -19.41 1.46 -3.49
C GLY A 158 -18.66 0.40 -4.29
N THR A 159 -17.38 0.64 -4.62
CA THR A 159 -16.53 -0.36 -5.26
C THR A 159 -15.82 -1.24 -4.23
N LYS A 160 -15.32 -2.38 -4.70
CA LYS A 160 -14.51 -3.28 -3.89
C LYS A 160 -13.26 -2.57 -3.39
N PHE A 161 -12.76 -3.05 -2.26
CA PHE A 161 -11.54 -2.53 -1.67
C PHE A 161 -10.40 -3.56 -1.66
N ALA A 162 -9.19 -3.04 -1.53
CA ALA A 162 -7.98 -3.81 -1.27
C ALA A 162 -7.26 -3.27 -0.03
N ILE A 163 -6.65 -4.16 0.76
CA ILE A 163 -5.68 -3.75 1.78
C ILE A 163 -4.29 -4.09 1.23
N VAL A 164 -3.44 -3.08 1.10
CA VAL A 164 -2.08 -3.20 0.59
C VAL A 164 -1.10 -3.15 1.75
N ASN A 165 -0.34 -4.23 1.91
CA ASN A 165 0.65 -4.35 2.98
C ASN A 165 2.05 -4.25 2.38
N ALA A 166 2.82 -3.27 2.82
CA ALA A 166 4.19 -3.11 2.37
C ALA A 166 5.10 -4.22 2.89
N GLY A 167 6.15 -4.52 2.14
CA GLY A 167 7.27 -5.31 2.62
C GLY A 167 8.11 -4.57 3.66
N GLY A 168 9.13 -5.25 4.18
CA GLY A 168 10.06 -4.73 5.19
C GLY A 168 10.51 -5.79 6.18
N GLY A 169 10.20 -7.08 5.91
CA GLY A 169 10.60 -8.22 6.74
C GLY A 169 10.09 -8.16 8.18
N PHE A 170 8.98 -7.47 8.41
CA PHE A 170 8.42 -7.17 9.73
C PHE A 170 9.34 -6.33 10.65
N ALA A 171 10.40 -5.76 10.11
CA ALA A 171 11.29 -4.85 10.83
C ALA A 171 10.91 -3.38 10.62
N TYR A 172 10.36 -3.07 9.45
CA TYR A 172 9.86 -1.74 9.08
C TYR A 172 8.72 -1.89 8.06
N VAL A 173 8.07 -0.77 7.74
CA VAL A 173 7.01 -0.71 6.72
C VAL A 173 7.49 0.14 5.56
N GLY A 174 7.75 -0.49 4.43
CA GLY A 174 8.23 0.18 3.22
C GLY A 174 7.13 0.92 2.45
N ALA A 175 6.29 1.69 3.12
CA ALA A 175 5.07 2.24 2.54
C ALA A 175 5.30 3.04 1.26
N MET A 176 6.21 4.00 1.27
CA MET A 176 6.43 4.93 0.17
C MET A 176 6.93 4.28 -1.12
N HIS A 177 7.64 3.16 -1.04
CA HIS A 177 8.18 2.47 -2.21
C HIS A 177 7.48 1.16 -2.55
N ASP A 178 6.49 0.75 -1.74
CA ASP A 178 5.77 -0.51 -1.92
C ASP A 178 4.24 -0.32 -1.83
N SER A 179 3.64 -0.16 -0.64
CA SER A 179 2.17 -0.16 -0.54
C SER A 179 1.52 1.10 -1.13
N PHE A 180 2.08 2.28 -0.96
CA PHE A 180 1.48 3.53 -1.45
C PHE A 180 1.42 3.61 -2.97
N PRO A 181 2.47 3.27 -3.75
CA PRO A 181 2.38 3.22 -5.21
C PRO A 181 1.26 2.30 -5.69
N HIS A 182 1.14 1.10 -5.12
CA HIS A 182 0.09 0.14 -5.48
C HIS A 182 -1.30 0.65 -5.11
N ALA A 183 -1.45 1.24 -3.91
CA ALA A 183 -2.72 1.79 -3.47
C ALA A 183 -3.18 2.96 -4.34
N LEU A 184 -2.26 3.85 -4.74
CA LEU A 184 -2.55 4.95 -5.64
C LEU A 184 -3.00 4.45 -7.02
N GLU A 185 -2.32 3.48 -7.60
CA GLU A 185 -2.72 2.93 -8.91
C GLU A 185 -4.07 2.22 -8.84
N LEU A 186 -4.36 1.47 -7.77
CA LEU A 186 -5.67 0.88 -7.55
C LEU A 186 -6.78 1.94 -7.47
N SER A 187 -6.52 3.05 -6.78
CA SER A 187 -7.49 4.14 -6.68
C SER A 187 -7.76 4.80 -8.03
N LYS A 188 -6.74 5.02 -8.86
CA LYS A 188 -6.89 5.50 -10.25
C LYS A 188 -7.70 4.54 -11.13
N MET A 189 -7.62 3.24 -10.86
CA MET A 189 -8.45 2.23 -11.52
C MET A 189 -9.90 2.19 -10.99
N GLY A 190 -10.23 3.01 -10.00
CA GLY A 190 -11.55 3.11 -9.39
C GLY A 190 -11.79 2.19 -8.21
N TYR A 191 -10.82 1.40 -7.76
CA TYR A 191 -10.93 0.58 -6.55
C TYR A 191 -10.55 1.40 -5.31
N ASN A 192 -11.22 1.14 -4.21
CA ASN A 192 -10.81 1.68 -2.93
C ASN A 192 -9.59 0.91 -2.40
N ALA A 193 -8.54 1.61 -1.97
CA ALA A 193 -7.34 0.96 -1.49
C ALA A 193 -6.89 1.52 -0.14
N PHE A 194 -6.57 0.63 0.78
CA PHE A 194 -6.06 0.96 2.12
C PHE A 194 -4.64 0.46 2.24
N ALA A 195 -3.70 1.34 2.51
CA ALA A 195 -2.33 0.96 2.81
C ALA A 195 -2.14 0.89 4.33
N LEU A 196 -1.86 -0.31 4.85
CA LEU A 196 -1.68 -0.53 6.27
C LEU A 196 -0.25 -0.16 6.70
N ILE A 197 -0.16 0.75 7.65
CA ILE A 197 1.04 0.93 8.45
C ILE A 197 0.90 0.01 9.66
N TYR A 198 1.74 -1.00 9.76
CA TYR A 198 1.71 -2.00 10.82
C TYR A 198 2.91 -1.87 11.75
N ARG A 199 2.76 -2.29 13.00
CA ARG A 199 3.85 -2.28 13.98
C ARG A 199 4.87 -3.38 13.66
N PRO A 200 6.17 -3.17 13.92
CA PRO A 200 7.20 -4.19 13.76
C PRO A 200 6.90 -5.49 14.52
N GLY A 201 7.35 -6.60 13.96
CA GLY A 201 7.12 -7.95 14.49
C GLY A 201 6.03 -8.70 13.72
N ALA A 202 6.29 -9.96 13.36
CA ALA A 202 5.39 -10.76 12.52
C ALA A 202 4.01 -10.96 13.16
N GLN A 203 3.97 -11.27 14.46
CA GLN A 203 2.71 -11.45 15.18
C GLN A 203 1.95 -10.13 15.27
N THR A 204 2.61 -9.06 15.64
CA THR A 204 2.04 -7.72 15.80
C THR A 204 1.47 -7.20 14.48
N ALA A 205 2.20 -7.40 13.37
CA ALA A 205 1.74 -7.04 12.03
C ALA A 205 0.46 -7.83 11.62
N CYS A 206 0.38 -9.12 11.97
CA CYS A 206 -0.82 -9.92 11.74
C CYS A 206 -2.01 -9.47 12.61
N GLU A 207 -1.76 -9.05 13.85
CA GLU A 207 -2.78 -8.46 14.73
C GLU A 207 -3.31 -7.15 14.15
N ASP A 208 -2.41 -6.26 13.66
CA ASP A 208 -2.78 -5.00 13.04
C ASP A 208 -3.57 -5.22 11.74
N LEU A 209 -3.16 -6.18 10.90
CA LEU A 209 -3.92 -6.53 9.70
C LEU A 209 -5.31 -7.07 10.05
N SER A 210 -5.42 -7.94 11.04
CA SER A 210 -6.71 -8.47 11.51
C SER A 210 -7.61 -7.35 12.02
N ARG A 211 -7.02 -6.38 12.74
CA ARG A 211 -7.72 -5.19 13.23
C ARG A 211 -8.18 -4.29 12.08
N ALA A 212 -7.34 -4.07 11.08
CA ALA A 212 -7.65 -3.29 9.89
C ALA A 212 -8.83 -3.89 9.11
N ILE A 213 -8.83 -5.20 8.88
CA ILE A 213 -9.94 -5.93 8.23
C ILE A 213 -11.23 -5.73 9.04
N ALA A 214 -11.16 -5.92 10.36
CA ALA A 214 -12.33 -5.74 11.22
C ALA A 214 -12.83 -4.28 11.26
N PHE A 215 -11.92 -3.31 11.18
CA PHE A 215 -12.28 -1.89 11.10
C PHE A 215 -13.04 -1.60 9.81
N ILE A 216 -12.47 -1.93 8.65
CA ILE A 216 -13.10 -1.68 7.35
C ILE A 216 -14.46 -2.38 7.27
N SER A 217 -14.55 -3.65 7.69
CA SER A 217 -15.81 -4.43 7.66
C SER A 217 -16.94 -3.86 8.54
N ARG A 218 -16.60 -3.04 9.54
CA ARG A 218 -17.60 -2.39 10.39
C ARG A 218 -17.99 -1.00 9.91
N HIS A 219 -17.22 -0.41 9.00
CA HIS A 219 -17.38 0.97 8.53
C HIS A 219 -17.60 1.03 7.01
N THR A 220 -18.06 -0.06 6.38
CA THR A 220 -18.24 -0.14 4.91
C THR A 220 -19.10 0.99 4.37
N ASP A 221 -20.20 1.34 5.06
CA ASP A 221 -21.09 2.43 4.65
C ASP A 221 -20.40 3.80 4.72
N GLU A 222 -19.68 4.06 5.81
CA GLU A 222 -18.93 5.31 6.02
C GLU A 222 -17.78 5.45 5.00
N LEU A 223 -17.06 4.36 4.78
CA LEU A 223 -15.93 4.28 3.84
C LEU A 223 -16.39 4.18 2.38
N GLN A 224 -17.69 3.95 2.15
CA GLN A 224 -18.28 3.74 0.82
C GLN A 224 -17.59 2.60 0.04
N VAL A 225 -17.37 1.46 0.69
CA VAL A 225 -16.72 0.27 0.10
C VAL A 225 -17.62 -0.96 0.14
N ASP A 226 -17.38 -1.94 -0.79
CA ASP A 226 -18.08 -3.23 -0.92
C ASP A 226 -17.12 -4.42 -0.70
#